data_182d9ecfae7a1c2706802fa4fe5dc73e
#
_entry.id   182d9ecfae7a1c2706802fa4fe5dc73e
#
_cell.length_a   1.000
_cell.length_b   1.000
_cell.length_c   1.000
_cell.angle_alpha   90.00
_cell.angle_beta   90.00
_cell.angle_gamma   90.00
#
_symmetry.space_group_name_H-M   'P 1'
#
loop_
_entity.id
_entity.type
_entity.pdbx_description
1 polymer ?
#
loop_
_entity_poly.entity_id
_entity_poly.type
_entity_poly.pdbx_seq_one_letter_code
_entity_poly.pdbx_strand_id
1 'polypeptide(L)'
;MKANLRLIGGKKLQSPNNSYTRPTTLRVREAIFNILNKRVENCNWLDLFSGTGAISCEAYNHGASKIVAIEKNKINSKICLENILSLENIENLSLIHI
;
A
#
# COMPACT_ATOMS: atom_id res chain seq x y z
N MET A 1 8.78 12.48 -14.87
CA MET A 1 9.52 11.26 -14.57
C MET A 1 8.78 10.47 -13.51
N LYS A 2 8.57 9.20 -13.74
CA LYS A 2 7.92 8.32 -12.77
C LYS A 2 8.80 8.13 -11.54
N ALA A 3 8.20 8.24 -10.37
CA ALA A 3 8.88 7.84 -9.15
C ALA A 3 9.13 6.33 -9.16
N ASN A 4 10.29 5.91 -8.66
CA ASN A 4 10.62 4.50 -8.53
C ASN A 4 10.08 3.99 -7.19
N LEU A 5 8.86 3.47 -7.21
CA LEU A 5 8.15 3.02 -6.01
C LEU A 5 8.45 1.55 -5.73
N ARG A 6 9.05 1.28 -4.57
CA ARG A 6 9.37 -0.09 -4.15
C ARG A 6 8.95 -0.32 -2.70
N LEU A 7 8.58 -1.55 -2.40
CA LEU A 7 8.37 -2.00 -1.03
C LEU A 7 9.72 -2.14 -0.30
N ILE A 8 9.68 -2.21 1.02
CA ILE A 8 10.87 -2.36 1.86
C ILE A 8 11.70 -3.57 1.42
N GLY A 9 11.05 -4.68 1.03
CA GLY A 9 11.73 -5.87 0.53
C GLY A 9 12.22 -5.77 -0.92
N GLY A 10 12.01 -4.65 -1.60
CA GLY A 10 12.52 -4.40 -2.94
C GLY A 10 11.52 -4.60 -4.08
N LYS A 11 10.33 -5.16 -3.82
CA LYS A 11 9.32 -5.39 -4.86
C LYS A 11 8.87 -4.06 -5.46
N LYS A 12 8.94 -3.95 -6.78
CA LYS A 12 8.53 -2.75 -7.50
C LYS A 12 6.99 -2.68 -7.58
N LEU A 13 6.46 -1.49 -7.34
CA LEU A 13 5.04 -1.22 -7.47
C LEU A 13 4.78 -0.23 -8.60
N GLN A 14 3.54 -0.20 -9.07
CA GLN A 14 3.10 0.80 -10.02
C GLN A 14 3.01 2.17 -9.35
N SER A 15 3.29 3.22 -10.10
CA SER A 15 3.25 4.59 -9.63
C SER A 15 2.49 5.44 -10.65
N PRO A 16 1.67 6.41 -10.20
CA PRO A 16 0.96 7.25 -11.14
C PRO A 16 1.90 8.14 -11.92
N ASN A 17 1.49 8.47 -13.15
CA ASN A 17 2.30 9.24 -14.06
C ASN A 17 1.93 10.72 -14.00
N ASN A 18 1.75 11.24 -12.80
CA ASN A 18 1.39 12.65 -12.59
C ASN A 18 2.15 13.23 -11.40
N SER A 19 2.16 14.57 -11.32
CA SER A 19 2.89 15.30 -10.29
C SER A 19 2.09 15.55 -9.01
N TYR A 20 0.81 15.20 -9.00
CA TYR A 20 -0.08 15.51 -7.88
C TYR A 20 -0.07 14.44 -6.81
N THR A 21 0.21 13.21 -7.18
CA THR A 21 0.25 12.09 -6.24
C THR A 21 1.67 11.84 -5.82
N ARG A 22 1.91 11.95 -4.51
CA ARG A 22 3.22 11.64 -3.92
C ARG A 22 3.09 10.42 -3.03
N PRO A 23 3.66 9.28 -3.44
CA PRO A 23 3.66 8.12 -2.58
C PRO A 23 4.41 8.41 -1.29
N THR A 24 3.99 7.79 -0.19
CA THR A 24 4.76 7.82 1.06
C THR A 24 6.15 7.24 0.80
N THR A 25 7.18 7.98 1.18
CA THR A 25 8.56 7.56 0.89
C THR A 25 8.93 6.27 1.60
N LEU A 26 9.91 5.55 1.05
CA LEU A 26 10.42 4.33 1.67
C LEU A 26 10.88 4.57 3.10
N ARG A 27 11.58 5.68 3.34
CA ARG A 27 12.06 6.04 4.69
C ARG A 27 10.93 6.19 5.68
N VAL A 28 9.85 6.86 5.28
CA VAL A 28 8.68 7.04 6.15
C VAL A 28 7.98 5.71 6.39
N ARG A 29 7.84 4.88 5.36
CA ARG A 29 7.25 3.55 5.52
C ARG A 29 8.07 2.68 6.47
N GLU A 30 9.40 2.69 6.33
CA GLU A 30 10.28 1.98 7.25
C GLU A 30 10.08 2.44 8.69
N ALA A 31 9.98 3.77 8.91
CA ALA A 31 9.75 4.31 10.25
C ALA A 31 8.41 3.85 10.82
N ILE A 32 7.35 3.88 10.03
CA ILE A 32 6.02 3.44 10.46
C ILE A 32 6.05 1.97 10.93
N PHE A 33 6.61 1.09 10.12
CA PHE A 33 6.60 -0.34 10.43
C PHE A 33 7.61 -0.72 11.52
N ASN A 34 8.66 0.07 11.69
CA ASN A 34 9.55 -0.08 12.85
C ASN A 34 8.83 0.27 14.15
N ILE A 35 8.01 1.35 14.13
CA ILE A 35 7.24 1.76 15.30
C ILE A 35 6.15 0.73 15.64
N LEU A 36 5.41 0.29 14.63
CA LEU A 36 4.32 -0.67 14.82
C LEU A 36 4.83 -2.07 15.14
N ASN A 37 5.96 -2.45 14.53
CA ASN A 37 6.63 -3.71 14.78
C ASN A 37 5.65 -4.90 14.71
N LYS A 38 5.63 -5.77 15.70
CA LYS A 38 4.83 -6.99 15.71
C LYS A 38 3.31 -6.75 15.77
N ARG A 39 2.88 -5.53 16.03
CA ARG A 39 1.45 -5.20 16.06
C ARG A 39 0.78 -5.37 14.71
N VAL A 40 1.55 -5.38 13.61
CA VAL A 40 1.00 -5.56 12.27
C VAL A 40 0.66 -7.04 12.02
N GLU A 41 1.38 -7.97 12.63
CA GLU A 41 1.13 -9.40 12.45
C GLU A 41 -0.29 -9.75 12.86
N ASN A 42 -1.02 -10.38 11.93
CA ASN A 42 -2.42 -10.82 12.12
C ASN A 42 -3.41 -9.68 12.40
N CYS A 43 -3.03 -8.43 12.14
CA CYS A 43 -3.94 -7.31 12.38
C CYS A 43 -4.95 -7.14 11.25
N ASN A 44 -5.99 -6.35 11.52
CA ASN A 44 -6.86 -5.80 10.49
C ASN A 44 -6.35 -4.39 10.18
N TRP A 45 -6.00 -4.16 8.93
CA TRP A 45 -5.40 -2.91 8.49
C TRP A 45 -6.41 -2.07 7.71
N LEU A 46 -6.63 -0.83 8.16
CA LEU A 46 -7.49 0.12 7.47
C LEU A 46 -6.65 1.29 6.96
N ASP A 47 -6.66 1.51 5.67
CA ASP A 47 -5.94 2.60 5.02
C ASP A 47 -6.95 3.56 4.39
N LEU A 48 -7.16 4.71 5.03
CA LEU A 48 -8.20 5.67 4.64
C LEU A 48 -7.83 6.50 3.42
N PHE A 49 -6.56 6.62 3.09
CA PHE A 49 -6.07 7.40 1.96
C PHE A 49 -4.98 6.59 1.25
N SER A 50 -5.42 5.52 0.61
CA SER A 50 -4.46 4.49 0.18
C SER A 50 -3.54 4.92 -0.96
N GLY A 51 -3.92 5.91 -1.75
CA GLY A 51 -3.08 6.36 -2.86
C GLY A 51 -2.68 5.22 -3.78
N THR A 52 -1.39 4.97 -3.90
CA THR A 52 -0.86 3.86 -4.70
C THR A 52 -1.01 2.51 -4.01
N GLY A 53 -1.39 2.49 -2.74
CA GLY A 53 -1.48 1.26 -1.96
C GLY A 53 -0.17 0.80 -1.34
N ALA A 54 0.89 1.60 -1.41
CA ALA A 54 2.20 1.19 -0.91
C ALA A 54 2.17 0.83 0.58
N ILE A 55 1.50 1.62 1.41
CA ILE A 55 1.39 1.35 2.84
C ILE A 55 0.61 0.05 3.08
N SER A 56 -0.49 -0.16 2.36
CA SER A 56 -1.27 -1.39 2.48
C SER A 56 -0.47 -2.62 2.05
N CYS A 57 0.31 -2.49 0.98
CA CYS A 57 1.20 -3.57 0.54
C CYS A 57 2.26 -3.89 1.59
N GLU A 58 2.83 -2.87 2.22
CA GLU A 58 3.78 -3.08 3.32
C GLU A 58 3.12 -3.78 4.50
N ALA A 59 1.90 -3.35 4.86
CA ALA A 59 1.17 -3.99 5.95
C ALA A 59 0.95 -5.48 5.67
N TYR A 60 0.57 -5.82 4.45
CA TYR A 60 0.41 -7.23 4.06
C TYR A 60 1.73 -8.00 4.22
N ASN A 61 2.84 -7.42 3.74
CA ASN A 61 4.15 -8.07 3.85
C ASN A 61 4.63 -8.20 5.30
N HIS A 62 4.11 -7.37 6.19
CA HIS A 62 4.41 -7.45 7.62
C HIS A 62 3.42 -8.32 8.39
N GLY A 63 2.51 -8.99 7.69
CA GLY A 63 1.66 -10.02 8.28
C GLY A 63 0.22 -9.63 8.57
N ALA A 64 -0.26 -8.49 8.07
CA ALA A 64 -1.68 -8.12 8.24
C ALA A 64 -2.58 -9.21 7.66
N SER A 65 -3.63 -9.57 8.40
CA SER A 65 -4.57 -10.61 7.99
C SER A 65 -5.64 -10.10 7.05
N LYS A 66 -6.04 -8.85 7.23
CA LYS A 66 -7.11 -8.24 6.45
C LYS A 66 -6.71 -6.81 6.11
N ILE A 67 -6.96 -6.42 4.86
CA ILE A 67 -6.67 -5.07 4.41
C ILE A 67 -7.95 -4.46 3.85
N VAL A 68 -8.30 -3.28 4.34
CA VAL A 68 -9.34 -2.44 3.77
C VAL A 68 -8.69 -1.14 3.36
N ALA A 69 -8.64 -0.88 2.07
CA ALA A 69 -8.04 0.33 1.51
C ALA A 69 -9.14 1.20 0.91
N ILE A 70 -9.08 2.49 1.19
CA ILE A 70 -10.05 3.46 0.69
C ILE A 70 -9.31 4.52 -0.12
N GLU A 71 -9.76 4.77 -1.33
CA GLU A 71 -9.16 5.76 -2.20
C GLU A 71 -10.21 6.47 -3.02
N LYS A 72 -10.19 7.79 -2.99
CA LYS A 72 -11.14 8.65 -3.69
C LYS A 72 -10.76 8.86 -5.16
N ASN A 73 -9.47 9.02 -5.44
CA ASN A 73 -9.00 9.29 -6.80
C ASN A 73 -9.12 8.03 -7.66
N LYS A 74 -9.80 8.15 -8.79
CA LYS A 74 -10.07 7.00 -9.66
C LYS A 74 -8.79 6.37 -10.21
N ILE A 75 -7.83 7.18 -10.62
CA ILE A 75 -6.56 6.68 -11.17
C ILE A 75 -5.76 5.98 -10.07
N ASN A 76 -5.66 6.59 -8.91
CA ASN A 76 -4.95 6.00 -7.78
C ASN A 76 -5.63 4.73 -7.29
N SER A 77 -6.97 4.70 -7.28
CA SER A 77 -7.71 3.50 -6.89
C SER A 77 -7.36 2.32 -7.78
N LYS A 78 -7.28 2.54 -9.09
CA LYS A 78 -6.90 1.51 -10.04
C LYS A 78 -5.47 1.03 -9.82
N ILE A 79 -4.54 1.96 -9.61
CA ILE A 79 -3.14 1.64 -9.34
C ILE A 79 -3.01 0.87 -8.02
N CYS A 80 -3.74 1.31 -6.99
CA CYS A 80 -3.77 0.64 -5.70
C CYS A 80 -4.22 -0.81 -5.85
N LEU A 81 -5.30 -1.04 -6.59
CA LEU A 81 -5.79 -2.39 -6.84
C LEU A 81 -4.74 -3.25 -7.55
N GLU A 82 -4.13 -2.71 -8.60
CA GLU A 82 -3.08 -3.43 -9.34
C GLU A 82 -1.91 -3.80 -8.43
N ASN A 83 -1.48 -2.85 -7.59
CA ASN A 83 -0.36 -3.11 -6.67
C ASN A 83 -0.69 -4.19 -5.65
N ILE A 84 -1.88 -4.13 -5.04
CA ILE A 84 -2.27 -5.11 -4.03
C ILE A 84 -2.45 -6.48 -4.68
N LEU A 85 -3.08 -6.56 -5.85
CA LEU A 85 -3.26 -7.83 -6.54
C LEU A 85 -1.95 -8.44 -7.03
N SER A 86 -0.87 -7.65 -7.12
CA SER A 86 0.46 -8.17 -7.47
C SER A 86 1.14 -8.91 -6.32
N LEU A 87 0.61 -8.82 -5.11
CA LEU A 87 1.16 -9.52 -3.95
C LEU A 87 0.81 -11.00 -4.01
N GLU A 88 1.73 -11.83 -3.53
CA GLU A 88 1.51 -13.28 -3.54
C GLU A 88 0.47 -13.67 -2.49
N ASN A 89 -0.45 -14.54 -2.91
CA ASN A 89 -1.44 -15.17 -2.02
C ASN A 89 -2.30 -14.17 -1.25
N ILE A 90 -2.59 -13.00 -1.84
CA ILE A 90 -3.41 -11.99 -1.17
C ILE A 90 -4.84 -12.51 -0.98
N GLU A 91 -5.31 -12.48 0.26
CA GLU A 91 -6.67 -12.82 0.65
C GLU A 91 -7.22 -11.69 1.51
N ASN A 92 -8.53 -11.69 1.72
CA ASN A 92 -9.20 -10.73 2.62
C ASN A 92 -8.88 -9.28 2.29
N LEU A 93 -8.93 -8.95 1.00
CA LEU A 93 -8.77 -7.58 0.53
C LEU A 93 -10.12 -6.94 0.26
N SER A 94 -10.29 -5.72 0.73
CA SER A 94 -11.38 -4.84 0.30
C SER A 94 -10.80 -3.51 -0.15
N LEU A 95 -11.05 -3.15 -1.39
CA LEU A 95 -10.71 -1.82 -1.90
C LEU A 95 -12.00 -1.07 -2.20
N ILE A 96 -12.12 0.11 -1.62
CA ILE A 96 -13.32 0.94 -1.77
C ILE A 96 -12.92 2.21 -2.51
N HIS A 97 -13.53 2.41 -3.66
CA HIS A 97 -13.41 3.66 -4.41
C HIS A 97 -14.62 4.54 -4.08
N ILE A 98 -14.35 5.71 -3.55
CA ILE A 98 -15.40 6.65 -3.15
C ILE A 98 -15.68 7.66 -4.26
#